data_4a9f03432cd8f69ee5da3252da413595
#
_entry.id   4a9f03432cd8f69ee5da3252da413595
#
_cell.length_a   1.000
_cell.length_b   1.000
_cell.length_c   1.000
_cell.angle_alpha   90.00
_cell.angle_beta   90.00
_cell.angle_gamma   90.00
#
_symmetry.space_group_name_H-M   'P 1'
#
loop_
_entity.id
_entity.type
_entity.pdbx_description
1 polymer ?
#
loop_
_entity_poly.entity_id
_entity_poly.type
_entity_poly.pdbx_seq_one_letter_code
_entity_poly.pdbx_strand_id
1 'polypeptide(L)'
;LSGTMNFGGLVGFDLPYPIWRFVYFLSALSVIGAVFAFLQFTTFGMVVRAGMADRETVQLLGINITRRFSIVFGIAAVVAGLAGLMYTPILPPNYHMGMDFLVLSFVVVVVGGMGSLPGAVAAGFLLGILQSLASMSEVKSILPGIDQIIIYLIAMIVLLVRPRGLMGRKGVMED
;
A
#
# COMPACT_ATOMS: atom_id res chain seq x y z
N LEU A 1 13.37 17.72 15.14
CA LEU A 1 11.96 17.31 15.14
C LEU A 1 11.62 16.35 16.30
N SER A 2 12.13 16.65 17.51
CA SER A 2 11.91 15.85 18.73
C SER A 2 10.72 16.35 19.57
N GLY A 3 9.77 17.04 18.97
CA GLY A 3 8.59 17.52 19.65
C GLY A 3 7.53 16.43 19.82
N THR A 4 6.89 16.36 20.98
CA THR A 4 5.68 15.57 21.22
C THR A 4 4.47 16.49 21.21
N MET A 5 3.41 16.14 20.48
CA MET A 5 2.10 16.82 20.59
C MET A 5 1.26 16.12 21.67
N ASN A 6 0.76 16.88 22.62
CA ASN A 6 -0.19 16.38 23.61
C ASN A 6 -1.61 16.56 23.08
N PHE A 7 -2.26 15.47 22.74
CA PHE A 7 -3.69 15.45 22.37
C PHE A 7 -4.62 15.38 23.60
N GLY A 8 -4.08 15.57 24.81
CA GLY A 8 -4.81 15.46 26.08
C GLY A 8 -6.04 16.36 26.21
N GLY A 9 -6.09 17.46 25.46
CA GLY A 9 -7.25 18.36 25.47
C GLY A 9 -8.48 17.86 24.68
N LEU A 10 -8.32 16.89 23.78
CA LEU A 10 -9.39 16.37 22.92
C LEU A 10 -9.89 14.98 23.33
N VAL A 11 -9.08 14.17 23.99
CA VAL A 11 -9.39 12.74 24.26
C VAL A 11 -9.27 12.38 25.74
N GLY A 12 -8.88 13.31 26.62
CA GLY A 12 -8.82 13.09 28.08
C GLY A 12 -7.68 12.18 28.57
N PHE A 13 -6.75 11.79 27.69
CA PHE A 13 -5.56 11.01 28.02
C PHE A 13 -4.31 11.70 27.50
N ASP A 14 -3.32 11.92 28.36
CA ASP A 14 -2.00 12.42 27.99
C ASP A 14 -1.23 11.34 27.24
N LEU A 15 -1.39 11.30 25.90
CA LEU A 15 -0.61 10.45 25.03
C LEU A 15 0.45 11.31 24.33
N PRO A 16 1.72 11.26 24.75
CA PRO A 16 2.82 11.93 24.07
C PRO A 16 3.08 11.17 22.75
N TYR A 17 2.45 11.63 21.65
CA TYR A 17 2.65 11.03 20.35
C TYR A 17 3.77 11.75 19.59
N PRO A 18 4.78 11.04 19.05
CA PRO A 18 5.87 11.68 18.32
C PRO A 18 5.31 12.37 17.05
N ILE A 19 5.56 13.67 16.92
CA ILE A 19 5.08 14.50 15.79
C ILE A 19 5.44 13.88 14.44
N TRP A 20 6.60 13.26 14.32
CA TRP A 20 7.05 12.64 13.08
C TRP A 20 6.10 11.53 12.58
N ARG A 21 5.55 10.72 13.46
CA ARG A 21 4.60 9.66 13.05
C ARG A 21 3.31 10.24 12.49
N PHE A 22 2.85 11.37 13.03
CA PHE A 22 1.67 12.06 12.52
C PHE A 22 1.94 12.67 11.13
N VAL A 23 3.10 13.32 10.96
CA VAL A 23 3.54 13.85 9.65
C VAL A 23 3.67 12.73 8.63
N TYR A 24 4.24 11.59 9.02
CA TYR A 24 4.34 10.41 8.17
C TYR A 24 2.96 9.89 7.74
N PHE A 25 2.02 9.77 8.66
CA PHE A 25 0.65 9.34 8.35
C PHE A 25 -0.04 10.29 7.37
N LEU A 26 0.06 11.60 7.62
CA LEU A 26 -0.54 12.61 6.74
C LEU A 26 0.08 12.61 5.35
N SER A 27 1.41 12.48 5.26
CA SER A 27 2.13 12.40 3.99
C SER A 27 1.78 11.14 3.21
N ALA A 28 1.67 9.99 3.87
CA ALA A 28 1.24 8.73 3.25
C ALA A 28 -0.18 8.86 2.68
N LEU A 29 -1.11 9.41 3.46
CA LEU A 29 -2.49 9.64 3.01
C LEU A 29 -2.55 10.59 1.82
N SER A 30 -1.73 11.66 1.84
CA SER A 30 -1.62 12.64 0.74
C SER A 30 -1.08 12.00 -0.54
N VAL A 31 -0.03 11.18 -0.44
CA VAL A 31 0.57 10.49 -1.60
C VAL A 31 -0.41 9.45 -2.17
N ILE A 32 -1.05 8.65 -1.33
CA ILE A 32 -2.07 7.68 -1.76
C ILE A 32 -3.23 8.41 -2.45
N GLY A 33 -3.73 9.50 -1.85
CA GLY A 33 -4.80 10.32 -2.42
C GLY A 33 -4.40 10.94 -3.75
N ALA A 34 -3.18 11.46 -3.88
CA ALA A 34 -2.66 12.04 -5.12
C ALA A 34 -2.54 11.00 -6.24
N VAL A 35 -1.98 9.82 -5.95
CA VAL A 35 -1.86 8.72 -6.93
C VAL A 35 -3.25 8.22 -7.32
N PHE A 36 -4.15 8.05 -6.35
CA PHE A 36 -5.53 7.65 -6.63
C PHE A 36 -6.24 8.67 -7.50
N ALA A 37 -6.18 9.95 -7.16
CA ALA A 37 -6.77 11.04 -7.94
C ALA A 37 -6.17 11.12 -9.34
N PHE A 38 -4.84 11.01 -9.46
CA PHE A 38 -4.17 11.00 -10.75
C PHE A 38 -4.65 9.86 -11.65
N LEU A 39 -4.73 8.64 -11.13
CA LEU A 39 -5.18 7.48 -11.91
C LEU A 39 -6.69 7.47 -12.17
N GLN A 40 -7.50 8.05 -11.27
CA GLN A 40 -8.97 8.01 -11.40
C GLN A 40 -9.52 9.15 -12.24
N PHE A 41 -8.99 10.36 -12.10
CA PHE A 41 -9.59 11.56 -12.68
C PHE A 41 -8.86 12.12 -13.92
N THR A 42 -7.67 11.58 -14.27
CA THR A 42 -6.95 12.05 -15.45
C THR A 42 -7.22 11.17 -16.68
N THR A 43 -7.16 11.78 -17.86
CA THR A 43 -7.21 11.06 -19.15
C THR A 43 -6.06 10.06 -19.29
N PHE A 44 -4.91 10.36 -18.66
CA PHE A 44 -3.79 9.43 -18.59
C PHE A 44 -4.16 8.15 -17.85
N GLY A 45 -4.76 8.26 -16.67
CA GLY A 45 -5.22 7.12 -15.88
C GLY A 45 -6.33 6.33 -16.59
N MET A 46 -7.20 6.99 -17.36
CA MET A 46 -8.21 6.33 -18.18
C MET A 46 -7.56 5.40 -19.23
N VAL A 47 -6.56 5.90 -19.95
CA VAL A 47 -5.81 5.11 -20.95
C VAL A 47 -5.07 3.94 -20.30
N VAL A 48 -4.47 4.15 -19.12
CA VAL A 48 -3.79 3.07 -18.39
C VAL A 48 -4.76 1.98 -17.98
N ARG A 49 -5.94 2.33 -17.45
CA ARG A 49 -6.97 1.35 -17.07
C ARG A 49 -7.55 0.62 -18.29
N ALA A 50 -7.77 1.31 -19.40
CA ALA A 50 -8.19 0.69 -20.65
C ALA A 50 -7.13 -0.31 -21.17
N GLY A 51 -5.85 0.08 -21.11
CA GLY A 51 -4.75 -0.79 -21.52
C GLY A 51 -4.49 -1.99 -20.61
N MET A 52 -4.94 -1.93 -19.34
CA MET A 52 -4.95 -3.10 -18.45
C MET A 52 -6.09 -4.07 -18.76
N ALA A 53 -7.21 -3.57 -19.27
CA ALA A 53 -8.36 -4.39 -19.68
C ALA A 53 -8.11 -5.08 -21.02
N ASP A 54 -7.71 -4.31 -22.02
CA ASP A 54 -7.40 -4.82 -23.36
C ASP A 54 -6.27 -3.99 -24.01
N ARG A 55 -5.09 -4.58 -24.02
CA ARG A 55 -3.89 -3.93 -24.55
C ARG A 55 -3.92 -3.81 -26.06
N GLU A 56 -4.44 -4.83 -26.76
CA GLU A 56 -4.44 -4.89 -28.22
C GLU A 56 -5.39 -3.84 -28.80
N THR A 57 -6.61 -3.79 -28.30
CA THR A 57 -7.62 -2.81 -28.74
C THR A 57 -7.13 -1.37 -28.57
N VAL A 58 -6.49 -1.03 -27.46
CA VAL A 58 -5.97 0.33 -27.24
C VAL A 58 -4.79 0.65 -28.17
N GLN A 59 -3.97 -0.34 -28.54
CA GLN A 59 -2.90 -0.14 -29.54
C GLN A 59 -3.45 0.09 -30.94
N LEU A 60 -4.53 -0.59 -31.31
CA LEU A 60 -5.21 -0.38 -32.60
C LEU A 60 -5.77 1.05 -32.74
N LEU A 61 -6.10 1.70 -31.64
CA LEU A 61 -6.49 3.12 -31.61
C LEU A 61 -5.30 4.10 -31.77
N GLY A 62 -4.09 3.58 -32.05
CA GLY A 62 -2.89 4.40 -32.25
C GLY A 62 -2.24 4.90 -30.96
N ILE A 63 -2.69 4.45 -29.79
CA ILE A 63 -2.13 4.88 -28.50
C ILE A 63 -0.94 4.01 -28.14
N ASN A 64 0.23 4.65 -27.93
CA ASN A 64 1.44 3.94 -27.49
C ASN A 64 1.35 3.57 -25.99
N ILE A 65 0.81 2.39 -25.71
CA ILE A 65 0.63 1.88 -24.34
C ILE A 65 1.97 1.67 -23.65
N THR A 66 3.00 1.18 -24.36
CA THR A 66 4.31 0.93 -23.74
C THR A 66 4.89 2.19 -23.12
N ARG A 67 4.79 3.34 -23.80
CA ARG A 67 5.22 4.63 -23.25
C ARG A 67 4.40 5.04 -22.01
N ARG A 68 3.09 4.77 -22.01
CA ARG A 68 2.21 5.08 -20.88
C ARG A 68 2.56 4.23 -19.66
N PHE A 69 2.77 2.94 -19.83
CA PHE A 69 3.20 2.06 -18.74
C PHE A 69 4.59 2.43 -18.19
N SER A 70 5.54 2.81 -19.07
CA SER A 70 6.86 3.28 -18.60
C SER A 70 6.76 4.52 -17.72
N ILE A 71 5.86 5.46 -18.04
CA ILE A 71 5.62 6.64 -17.20
C ILE A 71 5.01 6.25 -15.85
N VAL A 72 4.03 5.33 -15.83
CA VAL A 72 3.45 4.81 -14.56
C VAL A 72 4.52 4.16 -13.70
N PHE A 73 5.40 3.35 -14.31
CA PHE A 73 6.51 2.73 -13.61
C PHE A 73 7.47 3.77 -13.02
N GLY A 74 7.79 4.83 -13.78
CA GLY A 74 8.60 5.94 -13.28
C GLY A 74 7.95 6.66 -12.09
N ILE A 75 6.64 6.94 -12.16
CA ILE A 75 5.90 7.55 -11.04
C ILE A 75 5.92 6.62 -9.82
N ALA A 76 5.71 5.31 -10.02
CA ALA A 76 5.75 4.34 -8.93
C ALA A 76 7.13 4.29 -8.26
N ALA A 77 8.22 4.38 -9.03
CA ALA A 77 9.59 4.42 -8.51
C ALA A 77 9.84 5.68 -7.66
N VAL A 78 9.34 6.84 -8.10
CA VAL A 78 9.43 8.09 -7.33
C VAL A 78 8.64 7.98 -6.01
N VAL A 79 7.43 7.46 -6.06
CA VAL A 79 6.59 7.26 -4.86
C VAL A 79 7.25 6.28 -3.88
N ALA A 80 7.83 5.18 -4.38
CA ALA A 80 8.56 4.22 -3.55
C ALA A 80 9.80 4.86 -2.88
N GLY A 81 10.56 5.68 -3.63
CA GLY A 81 11.69 6.43 -3.09
C GLY A 81 11.28 7.42 -2.00
N LEU A 82 10.19 8.17 -2.22
CA LEU A 82 9.64 9.08 -1.20
C LEU A 82 9.20 8.32 0.06
N ALA A 83 8.54 7.17 -0.09
CA ALA A 83 8.13 6.33 1.03
C ALA A 83 9.33 5.86 1.85
N GLY A 84 10.42 5.43 1.20
CA GLY A 84 11.67 5.04 1.86
C GLY A 84 12.33 6.19 2.62
N LEU A 85 12.41 7.38 2.02
CA LEU A 85 12.94 8.57 2.69
C LEU A 85 12.13 8.96 3.94
N MET A 86 10.81 8.91 3.83
CA MET A 86 9.90 9.22 4.94
C MET A 86 9.99 8.21 6.08
N TYR A 87 10.33 6.95 5.78
CA TYR A 87 10.43 5.88 6.78
C TYR A 87 11.74 5.91 7.57
N THR A 88 12.80 6.51 7.01
CA THR A 88 14.14 6.59 7.62
C THR A 88 14.17 7.08 9.09
N PRO A 89 13.37 8.08 9.51
CA PRO A 89 13.35 8.53 10.90
C PRO A 89 12.67 7.55 11.87
N ILE A 90 11.92 6.58 11.37
CA ILE A 90 11.21 5.57 12.18
C ILE A 90 12.11 4.37 12.43
N LEU A 91 12.79 3.90 11.39
CA LEU A 91 13.74 2.79 11.44
C LEU A 91 15.02 3.17 10.70
N PRO A 92 16.20 2.91 11.28
CA PRO A 92 17.46 3.17 10.59
C PRO A 92 17.53 2.31 9.32
N PRO A 93 17.95 2.90 8.19
CA PRO A 93 18.02 2.19 6.92
C PRO A 93 19.07 1.06 7.01
N ASN A 94 18.69 -0.10 6.54
CA ASN A 94 19.56 -1.25 6.37
C ASN A 94 19.49 -1.78 4.92
N TYR A 95 20.49 -2.53 4.49
CA TYR A 95 20.59 -3.01 3.11
C TYR A 95 19.55 -4.09 2.75
N HIS A 96 18.90 -4.73 3.72
CA HIS A 96 17.81 -5.69 3.48
C HIS A 96 16.42 -5.05 3.37
N MET A 97 16.28 -3.80 3.81
CA MET A 97 15.01 -3.08 3.89
C MET A 97 14.21 -3.10 2.57
N GLY A 98 14.92 -3.02 1.43
CA GLY A 98 14.26 -3.07 0.12
C GLY A 98 13.55 -4.40 -0.15
N MET A 99 14.14 -5.52 0.25
CA MET A 99 13.52 -6.84 0.11
C MET A 99 12.32 -7.01 1.03
N ASP A 100 12.42 -6.54 2.29
CA ASP A 100 11.32 -6.61 3.25
C ASP A 100 10.09 -5.85 2.75
N PHE A 101 10.29 -4.63 2.23
CA PHE A 101 9.19 -3.86 1.64
C PHE A 101 8.67 -4.43 0.33
N LEU A 102 9.52 -5.05 -0.48
CA LEU A 102 9.10 -5.69 -1.72
C LEU A 102 8.13 -6.84 -1.43
N VAL A 103 8.49 -7.72 -0.49
CA VAL A 103 7.63 -8.84 -0.10
C VAL A 103 6.32 -8.35 0.49
N LEU A 104 6.38 -7.36 1.40
CA LEU A 104 5.19 -6.79 2.03
C LEU A 104 4.26 -6.14 0.99
N SER A 105 4.79 -5.36 0.05
CA SER A 105 4.01 -4.72 -1.00
C SER A 105 3.39 -5.74 -1.95
N PHE A 106 4.09 -6.83 -2.26
CA PHE A 106 3.55 -7.93 -3.04
C PHE A 106 2.33 -8.58 -2.33
N VAL A 107 2.46 -8.85 -1.03
CA VAL A 107 1.35 -9.38 -0.22
C VAL A 107 0.14 -8.43 -0.25
N VAL A 108 0.37 -7.13 -0.07
CA VAL A 108 -0.70 -6.11 -0.11
C VAL A 108 -1.42 -6.12 -1.46
N VAL A 109 -0.69 -6.19 -2.59
CA VAL A 109 -1.27 -6.20 -3.94
C VAL A 109 -2.08 -7.47 -4.19
N VAL A 110 -1.58 -8.63 -3.76
CA VAL A 110 -2.26 -9.92 -3.94
C VAL A 110 -3.52 -9.99 -3.09
N VAL A 111 -3.44 -9.59 -1.82
CA VAL A 111 -4.60 -9.54 -0.90
C VAL A 111 -5.63 -8.52 -1.36
N GLY A 112 -5.18 -7.36 -1.86
CA GLY A 112 -6.07 -6.32 -2.40
C GLY A 112 -6.80 -6.74 -3.66
N GLY A 113 -6.19 -7.62 -4.44
CA GLY A 113 -6.63 -8.09 -5.74
C GLY A 113 -5.90 -7.39 -6.88
N MET A 114 -5.19 -8.17 -7.69
CA MET A 114 -4.40 -7.67 -8.81
C MET A 114 -5.26 -6.84 -9.78
N GLY A 115 -4.81 -5.63 -10.11
CA GLY A 115 -5.53 -4.69 -10.97
C GLY A 115 -6.58 -3.82 -10.27
N SER A 116 -6.77 -3.94 -8.95
CA SER A 116 -7.68 -3.10 -8.18
C SER A 116 -6.91 -2.15 -7.25
N LEU A 117 -6.78 -0.88 -7.67
CA LEU A 117 -6.15 0.15 -6.83
C LEU A 117 -6.88 0.36 -5.49
N PRO A 118 -8.23 0.49 -5.45
CA PRO A 118 -8.93 0.60 -4.17
C PRO A 118 -8.79 -0.65 -3.31
N GLY A 119 -8.69 -1.84 -3.92
CA GLY A 119 -8.42 -3.09 -3.21
C GLY A 119 -7.04 -3.09 -2.55
N ALA A 120 -6.00 -2.65 -3.26
CA ALA A 120 -4.65 -2.55 -2.70
C ALA A 120 -4.58 -1.55 -1.53
N VAL A 121 -5.25 -0.39 -1.64
CA VAL A 121 -5.33 0.60 -0.55
C VAL A 121 -6.04 -0.01 0.67
N ALA A 122 -7.19 -0.65 0.48
CA ALA A 122 -7.94 -1.29 1.57
C ALA A 122 -7.14 -2.41 2.23
N ALA A 123 -6.44 -3.25 1.45
CA ALA A 123 -5.58 -4.30 1.97
C ALA A 123 -4.40 -3.73 2.77
N GLY A 124 -3.77 -2.66 2.27
CA GLY A 124 -2.68 -1.98 2.98
C GLY A 124 -3.11 -1.45 4.36
N PHE A 125 -4.27 -0.82 4.45
CA PHE A 125 -4.83 -0.39 5.73
C PHE A 125 -5.17 -1.57 6.65
N LEU A 126 -5.84 -2.59 6.13
CA LEU A 126 -6.20 -3.79 6.89
C LEU A 126 -4.96 -4.47 7.47
N LEU A 127 -3.98 -4.76 6.62
CA LEU A 127 -2.74 -5.43 7.03
C LEU A 127 -1.91 -4.55 7.98
N GLY A 128 -1.86 -3.22 7.75
CA GLY A 128 -1.17 -2.29 8.63
C GLY A 128 -1.78 -2.22 10.04
N ILE A 129 -3.11 -2.20 10.15
CA ILE A 129 -3.80 -2.24 11.44
C ILE A 129 -3.52 -3.55 12.16
N LEU A 130 -3.65 -4.67 11.47
CA LEU A 130 -3.42 -6.00 12.05
C LEU A 130 -1.97 -6.19 12.49
N GLN A 131 -1.01 -5.72 11.68
CA GLN A 131 0.41 -5.73 12.06
C GLN A 131 0.68 -4.86 13.27
N SER A 132 0.05 -3.68 13.35
CA SER A 132 0.18 -2.78 14.51
C SER A 132 -0.35 -3.43 15.80
N LEU A 133 -1.49 -4.11 15.73
CA LEU A 133 -2.05 -4.84 16.85
C LEU A 133 -1.16 -6.02 17.27
N ALA A 134 -0.63 -6.77 16.30
CA ALA A 134 0.27 -7.89 16.55
C ALA A 134 1.63 -7.46 17.14
N SER A 135 2.03 -6.21 16.86
CA SER A 135 3.29 -5.62 17.35
C SER A 135 3.19 -5.09 18.79
N MET A 136 2.02 -5.15 19.42
CA MET A 136 1.86 -4.76 20.84
C MET A 136 2.72 -5.64 21.74
N SER A 137 3.33 -5.03 22.76
CA SER A 137 4.26 -5.70 23.68
C SER A 137 3.67 -6.93 24.36
N GLU A 138 2.37 -6.90 24.66
CA GLU A 138 1.64 -8.00 25.29
C GLU A 138 1.55 -9.22 24.36
N VAL A 139 1.29 -9.00 23.09
CA VAL A 139 1.20 -10.07 22.06
C VAL A 139 2.58 -10.64 21.73
N LYS A 140 3.58 -9.76 21.60
CA LYS A 140 4.98 -10.16 21.37
C LYS A 140 5.60 -10.95 22.51
N SER A 141 5.18 -10.71 23.74
CA SER A 141 5.67 -11.46 24.91
C SER A 141 5.20 -12.92 24.91
N ILE A 142 4.04 -13.20 24.33
CA ILE A 142 3.46 -14.55 24.23
C ILE A 142 4.04 -15.31 23.04
N LEU A 143 4.19 -14.64 21.88
CA LEU A 143 4.66 -15.24 20.63
C LEU A 143 5.64 -14.29 19.91
N PRO A 144 6.94 -14.44 20.14
CA PRO A 144 7.96 -13.65 19.43
C PRO A 144 7.87 -13.91 17.90
N GLY A 145 7.81 -12.81 17.10
CA GLY A 145 7.74 -12.89 15.63
C GLY A 145 6.35 -13.01 15.05
N ILE A 146 5.29 -12.99 15.87
CA ILE A 146 3.90 -13.07 15.39
C ILE A 146 3.52 -11.91 14.46
N ASP A 147 4.14 -10.76 14.63
CA ASP A 147 3.95 -9.57 13.80
C ASP A 147 4.31 -9.79 12.32
N GLN A 148 5.25 -10.68 12.04
CA GLN A 148 5.58 -11.08 10.67
C GLN A 148 4.70 -12.22 10.18
N ILE A 149 4.47 -13.23 11.02
CA ILE A 149 3.68 -14.42 10.67
C ILE A 149 2.22 -14.05 10.37
N ILE A 150 1.64 -13.11 11.12
CA ILE A 150 0.22 -12.74 10.98
C ILE A 150 -0.10 -12.17 9.59
N ILE A 151 0.84 -11.45 8.98
CA ILE A 151 0.67 -10.89 7.63
C ILE A 151 0.50 -12.00 6.60
N TYR A 152 1.39 -13.01 6.65
CA TYR A 152 1.36 -14.14 5.72
C TYR A 152 0.16 -15.05 5.98
N LEU A 153 -0.20 -15.23 7.25
CA LEU A 153 -1.36 -16.03 7.64
C LEU A 153 -2.66 -15.41 7.13
N ILE A 154 -2.81 -14.09 7.28
CA ILE A 154 -3.96 -13.36 6.76
C ILE A 154 -3.99 -13.40 5.23
N ALA A 155 -2.84 -13.23 4.58
CA ALA A 155 -2.75 -13.35 3.13
C ALA A 155 -3.21 -14.74 2.66
N MET A 156 -2.78 -15.79 3.34
CA MET A 156 -3.18 -17.17 3.04
C MET A 156 -4.69 -17.36 3.25
N ILE A 157 -5.25 -16.88 4.35
CA ILE A 157 -6.70 -16.97 4.63
C ILE A 157 -7.51 -16.23 3.57
N VAL A 158 -7.10 -14.98 3.23
CA VAL A 158 -7.79 -14.18 2.21
C VAL A 158 -7.77 -14.88 0.86
N LEU A 159 -6.64 -15.44 0.45
CA LEU A 159 -6.52 -16.16 -0.82
C LEU A 159 -7.31 -17.49 -0.84
N LEU A 160 -7.42 -18.18 0.29
CA LEU A 160 -8.25 -19.37 0.39
C LEU A 160 -9.76 -19.07 0.28
N VAL A 161 -10.19 -17.96 0.91
CA VAL A 161 -11.62 -17.55 0.91
C VAL A 161 -11.98 -16.80 -0.35
N ARG A 162 -11.07 -15.96 -0.85
CA ARG A 162 -11.22 -15.13 -2.05
C ARG A 162 -9.97 -15.17 -2.91
N PRO A 163 -9.82 -16.15 -3.81
CA PRO A 163 -8.61 -16.31 -4.63
C PRO A 163 -8.31 -15.12 -5.54
N ARG A 164 -9.28 -14.24 -5.75
CA ARG A 164 -9.14 -12.98 -6.51
C ARG A 164 -8.72 -11.77 -5.65
N GLY A 165 -8.50 -11.96 -4.35
CA GLY A 165 -8.28 -10.87 -3.40
C GLY A 165 -9.58 -10.18 -2.98
N LEU A 166 -9.46 -9.09 -2.19
CA LEU A 166 -10.63 -8.38 -1.62
C LEU A 166 -11.51 -7.71 -2.68
N MET A 167 -10.90 -7.11 -3.72
CA MET A 167 -11.57 -6.35 -4.78
C MET A 167 -11.05 -6.68 -6.19
N GLY A 168 -10.56 -7.92 -6.41
CA GLY A 168 -10.10 -8.35 -7.73
C GLY A 168 -11.24 -8.40 -8.74
N ARG A 169 -10.97 -7.98 -9.99
CA ARG A 169 -11.93 -8.04 -11.10
C ARG A 169 -12.00 -9.46 -11.67
N LYS A 170 -13.16 -9.84 -12.20
CA LYS A 170 -13.30 -11.07 -12.99
C LYS A 170 -12.41 -10.98 -14.22
N GLY A 171 -11.58 -12.01 -14.45
CA GLY A 171 -10.82 -12.12 -15.69
C GLY A 171 -11.74 -12.41 -16.88
N VAL A 172 -11.35 -11.93 -18.06
CA VAL A 172 -12.11 -12.07 -19.33
C VAL A 172 -12.29 -13.55 -19.76
N MET A 173 -11.63 -14.51 -19.11
CA MET A 173 -11.68 -15.94 -19.44
C MET A 173 -12.63 -16.78 -18.56
N GLU A 174 -13.50 -16.15 -17.77
CA GLU A 174 -14.39 -16.87 -16.84
C GLU A 174 -15.89 -16.73 -17.20
N ASP A 175 -16.22 -16.41 -18.45
CA ASP A 175 -17.59 -16.50 -19.01
C ASP A 175 -17.72 -17.77 -19.85
#